data_63bb26af739cb0a1a4d4607efc584e59
#
_entry.id   63bb26af739cb0a1a4d4607efc584e59
#
_cell.length_a   1.000
_cell.length_b   1.000
_cell.length_c   1.000
_cell.angle_alpha   90.00
_cell.angle_beta   90.00
_cell.angle_gamma   90.00
#
_symmetry.space_group_name_H-M   'P 1'
#
loop_
_entity.id
_entity.type
_entity.pdbx_description
1 polymer ?
#
loop_
_entity_poly.entity_id
_entity_poly.type
_entity_poly.pdbx_seq_one_letter_code
_entity_poly.pdbx_strand_id
1 'polypeptide(L)'
;MKKIAIIGTVGIPASYGGFETLVENLTRYNSSGVEYNVFCSSFHYKSHQKKHNGARLIYIPLKANGWQSIAYDIISLAYSIFLKPDVILILGVSGCSFLPFFKLLTRAKFITNIDGLEWRRDKWNSKVKRFLKFSEKIAVQYSDVVITDNEAISEYVFNEYNKDSRVIAYGGDHAWLNTEDVFTTRNYKSDYYLS
;
A
#
# COMPACT_ATOMS: atom_id res chain seq x y z
N MET A 1 -8.68 18.32 12.37
CA MET A 1 -7.55 17.53 11.83
C MET A 1 -8.11 16.22 11.33
N LYS A 2 -7.85 15.84 10.06
CA LYS A 2 -8.33 14.58 9.50
C LYS A 2 -7.42 13.43 9.91
N LYS A 3 -8.01 12.31 10.32
CA LYS A 3 -7.29 11.10 10.72
C LYS A 3 -7.29 10.08 9.59
N ILE A 4 -6.11 9.64 9.18
CA ILE A 4 -5.94 8.63 8.13
C ILE A 4 -5.27 7.40 8.74
N ALA A 5 -5.89 6.23 8.58
CA ALA A 5 -5.27 4.95 8.87
C ALA A 5 -4.68 4.38 7.58
N ILE A 6 -3.42 3.95 7.59
CA ILE A 6 -2.72 3.34 6.44
C ILE A 6 -2.42 1.89 6.77
N ILE A 7 -2.92 0.97 5.94
CA ILE A 7 -2.75 -0.48 6.06
C ILE A 7 -2.24 -1.08 4.76
N GLY A 8 -1.77 -2.33 4.78
CA GLY A 8 -1.30 -3.04 3.57
C GLY A 8 0.16 -2.78 3.23
N THR A 9 0.95 -2.31 4.18
CA THR A 9 2.39 -2.09 4.05
C THR A 9 3.14 -2.80 5.17
N VAL A 10 4.42 -3.09 4.99
CA VAL A 10 5.28 -3.58 6.08
C VAL A 10 5.42 -2.54 7.18
N GLY A 11 5.36 -1.25 6.82
CA GLY A 11 5.42 -0.11 7.72
C GLY A 11 6.52 0.89 7.37
N ILE A 12 6.74 1.86 8.28
CA ILE A 12 7.79 2.88 8.21
C ILE A 12 8.63 2.87 9.51
N PRO A 13 9.92 3.27 9.49
CA PRO A 13 10.71 3.78 8.36
C PRO A 13 10.80 2.80 7.19
N ALA A 14 10.74 3.32 5.95
CA ALA A 14 10.82 2.48 4.77
C ALA A 14 12.19 1.82 4.66
N SER A 15 12.18 0.49 4.47
CA SER A 15 13.41 -0.28 4.22
C SER A 15 13.49 -0.80 2.80
N TYR A 16 12.35 -1.23 2.24
CA TYR A 16 12.25 -1.76 0.89
C TYR A 16 10.77 -1.85 0.48
N GLY A 17 10.47 -1.48 -0.77
CA GLY A 17 9.14 -1.61 -1.35
C GLY A 17 8.50 -0.28 -1.76
N GLY A 18 7.65 -0.33 -2.79
CA GLY A 18 6.98 0.85 -3.33
C GLY A 18 6.00 1.46 -2.32
N PHE A 19 5.21 0.63 -1.64
CA PHE A 19 4.25 1.10 -0.64
C PHE A 19 4.92 1.72 0.58
N GLU A 20 6.02 1.12 1.07
CA GLU A 20 6.80 1.67 2.18
C GLU A 20 7.36 3.05 1.82
N THR A 21 7.92 3.19 0.60
CA THR A 21 8.44 4.47 0.09
C THR A 21 7.32 5.50 -0.07
N LEU A 22 6.15 5.09 -0.58
CA LEU A 22 4.97 5.96 -0.68
C LEU A 22 4.57 6.49 0.70
N VAL A 23 4.43 5.61 1.69
CA VAL A 23 4.01 5.99 3.06
C VAL A 23 5.06 6.84 3.75
N GLU A 24 6.34 6.53 3.56
CA GLU A 24 7.46 7.36 4.07
C GLU A 24 7.35 8.80 3.55
N ASN A 25 7.11 8.96 2.24
CA ASN A 25 6.98 10.28 1.63
C ASN A 25 5.68 10.99 2.05
N LEU A 26 4.55 10.29 2.09
CA LEU A 26 3.28 10.86 2.58
C LEU A 26 3.41 11.41 4.02
N THR A 27 4.12 10.71 4.88
CA THR A 27 4.31 11.13 6.26
C THR A 27 5.39 12.21 6.41
N ARG A 28 6.46 12.16 5.61
CA ARG A 28 7.54 13.15 5.60
C ARG A 28 7.08 14.52 5.10
N TYR A 29 6.31 14.54 4.02
CA TYR A 29 5.79 15.76 3.41
C TYR A 29 4.36 16.07 3.84
N ASN A 30 3.99 15.63 5.04
CA ASN A 30 2.66 15.84 5.59
C ASN A 30 2.28 17.32 5.65
N SER A 31 1.13 17.65 5.05
CA SER A 31 0.53 18.97 5.19
C SER A 31 -0.12 19.13 6.57
N SER A 32 -0.14 20.36 7.09
CA SER A 32 -0.84 20.69 8.34
C SER A 32 -2.32 20.26 8.25
N GLY A 33 -2.80 19.59 9.28
CA GLY A 33 -4.21 19.17 9.39
C GLY A 33 -4.48 17.68 9.15
N VAL A 34 -3.46 16.86 8.90
CA VAL A 34 -3.60 15.40 8.74
C VAL A 34 -2.83 14.67 9.86
N GLU A 35 -3.46 13.69 10.48
CA GLU A 35 -2.87 12.74 11.42
C GLU A 35 -2.83 11.36 10.79
N TYR A 36 -1.63 10.80 10.62
CA TYR A 36 -1.45 9.45 10.10
C TYR A 36 -1.28 8.43 11.22
N ASN A 37 -1.99 7.30 11.09
CA ASN A 37 -1.81 6.08 11.87
C ASN A 37 -1.37 4.99 10.90
N VAL A 38 -0.11 4.55 10.99
CA VAL A 38 0.48 3.57 10.07
C VAL A 38 0.60 2.22 10.76
N PHE A 39 0.01 1.20 10.14
CA PHE A 39 0.14 -0.18 10.62
C PHE A 39 1.46 -0.77 10.15
N CYS A 40 2.18 -1.39 11.07
CA CYS A 40 3.53 -1.93 10.88
C CYS A 40 3.59 -3.39 11.32
N SER A 41 4.35 -4.21 10.59
CA SER A 41 4.66 -5.58 11.00
C SER A 41 5.70 -5.58 12.11
N SER A 42 5.35 -6.10 13.32
CA SER A 42 6.29 -6.14 14.43
C SER A 42 7.51 -7.05 14.16
N PHE A 43 7.39 -8.02 13.25
CA PHE A 43 8.50 -8.92 12.90
C PHE A 43 9.54 -8.28 11.99
N HIS A 44 9.21 -7.17 11.35
CA HIS A 44 10.15 -6.50 10.44
C HIS A 44 11.07 -5.54 11.18
N TYR A 45 10.60 -4.93 12.26
CA TYR A 45 11.33 -3.90 12.99
C TYR A 45 11.93 -4.46 14.29
N LYS A 46 13.23 -4.25 14.50
CA LYS A 46 13.91 -4.64 15.74
C LYS A 46 13.51 -3.78 16.93
N SER A 47 13.19 -2.51 16.68
CA SER A 47 12.69 -1.56 17.68
C SER A 47 11.33 -1.03 17.27
N HIS A 48 10.41 -0.93 18.24
CA HIS A 48 9.06 -0.46 18.00
C HIS A 48 8.93 1.01 18.43
N GLN A 49 9.24 1.91 17.52
CA GLN A 49 9.06 3.34 17.73
C GLN A 49 7.57 3.67 17.78
N LYS A 50 7.18 4.59 18.68
CA LYS A 50 5.77 5.02 18.77
C LYS A 50 5.37 5.98 17.66
N LYS A 51 6.34 6.73 17.12
CA LYS A 51 6.13 7.72 16.05
C LYS A 51 7.31 7.77 15.09
N HIS A 52 7.01 8.07 13.82
CA HIS A 52 7.98 8.36 12.77
C HIS A 52 7.39 9.40 11.81
N ASN A 53 8.16 10.43 11.42
CA ASN A 53 7.68 11.57 10.60
C ASN A 53 6.36 12.17 11.10
N GLY A 54 6.14 12.21 12.41
CA GLY A 54 4.89 12.67 13.01
C GLY A 54 3.73 11.67 13.00
N ALA A 55 3.81 10.61 12.21
CA ALA A 55 2.81 9.55 12.15
C ALA A 55 2.91 8.63 13.39
N ARG A 56 1.76 8.18 13.90
CA ARG A 56 1.69 7.15 14.94
C ARG A 56 1.87 5.77 14.30
N LEU A 57 2.76 4.94 14.87
CA LEU A 57 3.00 3.57 14.42
C LEU A 57 2.27 2.56 15.29
N ILE A 58 1.59 1.60 14.65
CA ILE A 58 0.80 0.56 15.30
C ILE A 58 1.32 -0.79 14.83
N TYR A 59 1.86 -1.57 15.75
CA TYR A 59 2.50 -2.83 15.43
C TYR A 59 1.55 -4.01 15.57
N ILE A 60 1.44 -4.79 14.50
CA ILE A 60 0.69 -6.05 14.46
C ILE A 60 1.68 -7.21 14.48
N PRO A 61 1.50 -8.23 15.37
CA PRO A 61 2.43 -9.34 15.51
C PRO A 61 2.22 -10.42 14.43
N LEU A 62 2.28 -10.00 13.16
CA LEU A 62 2.18 -10.84 11.97
C LEU A 62 3.14 -10.31 10.90
N LYS A 63 3.57 -11.19 9.99
CA LYS A 63 4.36 -10.79 8.82
C LYS A 63 3.43 -10.16 7.78
N ALA A 64 3.80 -8.99 7.28
CA ALA A 64 3.07 -8.31 6.19
C ALA A 64 3.34 -8.95 4.81
N ASN A 65 4.19 -9.96 4.72
CA ASN A 65 4.55 -10.65 3.50
C ASN A 65 4.19 -12.14 3.56
N GLY A 66 3.94 -12.74 2.38
CA GLY A 66 3.58 -14.14 2.25
C GLY A 66 2.12 -14.40 2.68
N TRP A 67 1.82 -15.64 3.07
CA TRP A 67 0.44 -16.04 3.40
C TRP A 67 -0.12 -15.32 4.65
N GLN A 68 0.75 -14.88 5.56
CA GLN A 68 0.34 -14.12 6.75
C GLN A 68 -0.13 -12.71 6.43
N SER A 69 0.21 -12.16 5.25
CA SER A 69 -0.20 -10.81 4.85
C SER A 69 -1.73 -10.65 4.85
N ILE A 70 -2.45 -11.70 4.47
CA ILE A 70 -3.92 -11.67 4.46
C ILE A 70 -4.46 -11.45 5.88
N ALA A 71 -3.99 -12.23 6.86
CA ALA A 71 -4.39 -12.08 8.25
C ALA A 71 -3.91 -10.74 8.84
N TYR A 72 -2.69 -10.32 8.49
CA TYR A 72 -2.12 -9.04 8.88
C TYR A 72 -3.02 -7.87 8.43
N ASP A 73 -3.43 -7.85 7.17
CA ASP A 73 -4.26 -6.79 6.61
C ASP A 73 -5.67 -6.79 7.20
N ILE A 74 -6.28 -7.97 7.39
CA ILE A 74 -7.61 -8.07 8.01
C ILE A 74 -7.59 -7.57 9.47
N ILE A 75 -6.57 -7.93 10.25
CA ILE A 75 -6.44 -7.48 11.64
C ILE A 75 -6.14 -5.98 11.69
N SER A 76 -5.27 -5.48 10.80
CA SER A 76 -4.97 -4.06 10.69
C SER A 76 -6.23 -3.26 10.35
N LEU A 77 -7.04 -3.77 9.40
CA LEU A 77 -8.32 -3.16 9.02
C LEU A 77 -9.32 -3.17 10.19
N ALA A 78 -9.49 -4.28 10.87
CA ALA A 78 -10.36 -4.39 12.05
C ALA A 78 -9.93 -3.42 13.16
N TYR A 79 -8.62 -3.37 13.47
CA TYR A 79 -8.11 -2.48 14.49
C TYR A 79 -8.23 -1.00 14.11
N SER A 80 -8.08 -0.67 12.80
CA SER A 80 -8.19 0.70 12.33
C SER A 80 -9.55 1.34 12.66
N ILE A 81 -10.63 0.56 12.69
CA ILE A 81 -11.98 1.04 12.99
C ILE A 81 -12.06 1.62 14.42
N PHE A 82 -11.38 1.00 15.38
CA PHE A 82 -11.36 1.49 16.77
C PHE A 82 -10.65 2.85 16.93
N LEU A 83 -9.79 3.21 15.96
CA LEU A 83 -9.14 4.53 15.93
C LEU A 83 -10.06 5.64 15.44
N LYS A 84 -11.25 5.28 14.92
CA LYS A 84 -12.24 6.20 14.34
C LYS A 84 -11.60 7.14 13.32
N PRO A 85 -10.95 6.61 12.26
CA PRO A 85 -10.36 7.45 11.22
C PRO A 85 -11.44 8.06 10.34
N ASP A 86 -11.11 9.17 9.67
CA ASP A 86 -11.94 9.74 8.60
C ASP A 86 -11.73 8.98 7.29
N VAL A 87 -10.50 8.48 7.08
CA VAL A 87 -10.10 7.74 5.87
C VAL A 87 -9.27 6.52 6.27
N ILE A 88 -9.53 5.41 5.59
CA ILE A 88 -8.71 4.20 5.63
C ILE A 88 -8.09 4.02 4.24
N LEU A 89 -6.78 4.22 4.15
CA LEU A 89 -5.99 3.98 2.95
C LEU A 89 -5.45 2.55 2.99
N ILE A 90 -5.87 1.75 2.02
CA ILE A 90 -5.48 0.35 1.87
C ILE A 90 -4.51 0.22 0.71
N LEU A 91 -3.32 -0.27 0.97
CA LEU A 91 -2.28 -0.48 -0.03
C LEU A 91 -2.25 -1.97 -0.40
N GLY A 92 -2.73 -2.26 -1.62
CA GLY A 92 -2.99 -3.62 -2.09
C GLY A 92 -4.39 -4.13 -1.75
N VAL A 93 -4.64 -5.41 -2.02
CA VAL A 93 -6.01 -5.97 -1.99
C VAL A 93 -6.18 -7.15 -1.03
N SER A 94 -5.11 -7.62 -0.38
CA SER A 94 -5.12 -8.90 0.35
C SER A 94 -6.11 -8.96 1.51
N GLY A 95 -6.36 -7.86 2.19
CA GLY A 95 -7.34 -7.77 3.29
C GLY A 95 -8.75 -7.37 2.90
N CYS A 96 -8.98 -7.04 1.63
CA CYS A 96 -10.22 -6.37 1.19
C CYS A 96 -11.46 -7.26 1.13
N SER A 97 -11.30 -8.59 1.22
CA SER A 97 -12.44 -9.54 1.19
C SER A 97 -13.51 -9.27 2.27
N PHE A 98 -13.15 -8.60 3.35
CA PHE A 98 -14.05 -8.24 4.45
C PHE A 98 -14.54 -6.78 4.42
N LEU A 99 -14.19 -5.99 3.40
CA LEU A 99 -14.61 -4.58 3.29
C LEU A 99 -16.11 -4.35 3.44
N PRO A 100 -17.01 -5.17 2.84
CA PRO A 100 -18.44 -4.95 2.99
C PRO A 100 -18.89 -4.96 4.45
N PHE A 101 -18.34 -5.89 5.24
CA PHE A 101 -18.61 -5.99 6.68
C PHE A 101 -18.05 -4.78 7.44
N PHE A 102 -16.81 -4.42 7.20
CA PHE A 102 -16.18 -3.29 7.89
C PHE A 102 -16.83 -1.95 7.53
N LYS A 103 -17.33 -1.81 6.31
CA LYS A 103 -18.04 -0.61 5.87
C LYS A 103 -19.33 -0.35 6.67
N LEU A 104 -19.96 -1.40 7.20
CA LEU A 104 -21.12 -1.27 8.07
C LEU A 104 -20.74 -0.79 9.49
N LEU A 105 -19.50 -0.99 9.91
CA LEU A 105 -19.03 -0.71 11.27
C LEU A 105 -18.40 0.69 11.42
N THR A 106 -18.15 1.40 10.33
CA THR A 106 -17.49 2.71 10.36
C THR A 106 -18.06 3.66 9.32
N ARG A 107 -17.93 4.98 9.59
CA ARG A 107 -18.23 6.03 8.62
C ARG A 107 -16.99 6.48 7.83
N ALA A 108 -15.85 5.86 8.08
CA ALA A 108 -14.61 6.17 7.36
C ALA A 108 -14.77 5.96 5.84
N LYS A 109 -14.10 6.77 5.05
CA LYS A 109 -13.98 6.55 3.60
C LYS A 109 -12.86 5.55 3.33
N PHE A 110 -13.16 4.55 2.51
CA PHE A 110 -12.20 3.54 2.09
C PHE A 110 -11.58 3.93 0.75
N ILE A 111 -10.26 4.06 0.74
CA ILE A 111 -9.46 4.29 -0.47
C ILE A 111 -8.55 3.09 -0.65
N THR A 112 -8.66 2.39 -1.78
CA THR A 112 -7.78 1.26 -2.08
C THR A 112 -6.85 1.61 -3.22
N ASN A 113 -5.56 1.40 -3.02
CA ASN A 113 -4.53 1.53 -4.05
C ASN A 113 -4.18 0.15 -4.61
N ILE A 114 -4.32 0.01 -5.93
CA ILE A 114 -3.99 -1.19 -6.71
C ILE A 114 -2.77 -0.85 -7.56
N ASP A 115 -1.61 -1.37 -7.17
CA ASP A 115 -0.32 -1.15 -7.86
C ASP A 115 0.04 -2.26 -8.83
N GLY A 116 -0.79 -3.28 -8.93
CA GLY A 116 -0.57 -4.40 -9.83
C GLY A 116 -1.51 -5.57 -9.55
N LEU A 117 -1.40 -6.59 -10.41
CA LEU A 117 -2.24 -7.78 -10.35
C LEU A 117 -1.61 -8.83 -9.44
N GLU A 118 -1.70 -8.64 -8.11
CA GLU A 118 -1.07 -9.52 -7.11
C GLU A 118 -1.45 -10.99 -7.30
N TRP A 119 -2.67 -11.28 -7.73
CA TRP A 119 -3.14 -12.63 -8.01
C TRP A 119 -2.47 -13.31 -9.22
N ARG A 120 -1.82 -12.55 -10.12
CA ARG A 120 -1.07 -13.10 -11.27
C ARG A 120 0.32 -13.59 -10.89
N ARG A 121 0.85 -13.19 -9.72
CA ARG A 121 2.22 -13.51 -9.33
C ARG A 121 2.42 -15.01 -9.11
N ASP A 122 3.52 -15.55 -9.62
CA ASP A 122 3.80 -17.00 -9.59
C ASP A 122 4.09 -17.56 -8.19
N LYS A 123 4.42 -16.69 -7.24
CA LYS A 123 4.60 -17.10 -5.84
C LYS A 123 3.34 -17.68 -5.19
N TRP A 124 2.17 -17.47 -5.78
CA TRP A 124 0.89 -17.89 -5.22
C TRP A 124 0.37 -19.18 -5.86
N ASN A 125 -0.13 -20.10 -5.03
CA ASN A 125 -0.87 -21.26 -5.52
C ASN A 125 -2.28 -20.86 -6.02
N SER A 126 -2.93 -21.78 -6.76
CA SER A 126 -4.22 -21.49 -7.42
C SER A 126 -5.35 -21.09 -6.44
N LYS A 127 -5.33 -21.58 -5.20
CA LYS A 127 -6.35 -21.21 -4.19
C LYS A 127 -6.16 -19.78 -3.72
N VAL A 128 -4.91 -19.38 -3.45
CA VAL A 128 -4.56 -18.00 -3.06
C VAL A 128 -4.81 -17.05 -4.22
N LYS A 129 -4.44 -17.41 -5.46
CA LYS A 129 -4.74 -16.60 -6.65
C LYS A 129 -6.23 -16.30 -6.77
N ARG A 130 -7.10 -17.32 -6.61
CA ARG A 130 -8.56 -17.13 -6.62
C ARG A 130 -9.06 -16.24 -5.49
N PHE A 131 -8.54 -16.42 -4.29
CA PHE A 131 -8.87 -15.57 -3.15
C PHE A 131 -8.47 -14.11 -3.39
N LEU A 132 -7.25 -13.86 -3.86
CA LEU A 132 -6.76 -12.50 -4.14
C LEU A 132 -7.57 -11.83 -5.26
N LYS A 133 -7.94 -12.57 -6.31
CA LYS A 133 -8.83 -12.07 -7.37
C LYS A 133 -10.20 -11.70 -6.84
N PHE A 134 -10.77 -12.52 -5.96
CA PHE A 134 -12.02 -12.21 -5.26
C PHE A 134 -11.88 -10.98 -4.38
N SER A 135 -10.80 -10.89 -3.61
CA SER A 135 -10.51 -9.75 -2.72
C SER A 135 -10.33 -8.45 -3.51
N GLU A 136 -9.67 -8.50 -4.69
CA GLU A 136 -9.56 -7.37 -5.62
C GLU A 136 -10.93 -6.91 -6.11
N LYS A 137 -11.81 -7.83 -6.52
CA LYS A 137 -13.19 -7.51 -6.92
C LYS A 137 -13.92 -6.78 -5.80
N ILE A 138 -13.84 -7.27 -4.57
CA ILE A 138 -14.46 -6.63 -3.40
C ILE A 138 -13.84 -5.26 -3.14
N ALA A 139 -12.51 -5.12 -3.23
CA ALA A 139 -11.82 -3.86 -3.09
C ALA A 139 -12.36 -2.80 -4.06
N VAL A 140 -12.44 -3.15 -5.35
CA VAL A 140 -12.94 -2.24 -6.39
C VAL A 140 -14.40 -1.87 -6.19
N GLN A 141 -15.25 -2.83 -5.83
CA GLN A 141 -16.69 -2.59 -5.68
C GLN A 141 -17.04 -1.77 -4.43
N TYR A 142 -16.34 -1.99 -3.32
CA TYR A 142 -16.71 -1.44 -2.03
C TYR A 142 -15.85 -0.27 -1.56
N SER A 143 -14.73 0.04 -2.22
CA SER A 143 -13.99 1.27 -1.94
C SER A 143 -14.76 2.50 -2.42
N ASP A 144 -14.64 3.58 -1.67
CA ASP A 144 -15.21 4.89 -2.07
C ASP A 144 -14.38 5.50 -3.20
N VAL A 145 -13.05 5.22 -3.21
CA VAL A 145 -12.13 5.61 -4.27
C VAL A 145 -11.16 4.45 -4.53
N VAL A 146 -10.94 4.14 -5.79
CA VAL A 146 -9.88 3.25 -6.25
C VAL A 146 -8.77 4.09 -6.86
N ILE A 147 -7.54 3.86 -6.41
CA ILE A 147 -6.33 4.47 -6.96
C ILE A 147 -5.55 3.39 -7.71
N THR A 148 -4.98 3.75 -8.84
CA THR A 148 -4.04 2.91 -9.60
C THR A 148 -2.75 3.69 -9.84
N ASP A 149 -1.63 3.01 -9.94
CA ASP A 149 -0.30 3.63 -10.12
C ASP A 149 0.01 3.97 -11.58
N ASN A 150 -0.73 3.38 -12.52
CA ASN A 150 -0.55 3.61 -13.95
C ASN A 150 -1.85 3.38 -14.75
N GLU A 151 -1.85 3.86 -16.01
CA GLU A 151 -3.01 3.77 -16.91
C GLU A 151 -3.37 2.32 -17.24
N ALA A 152 -2.40 1.42 -17.42
CA ALA A 152 -2.69 0.03 -17.79
C ALA A 152 -3.48 -0.70 -16.68
N ILE A 153 -3.20 -0.44 -15.41
CA ILE A 153 -3.98 -0.96 -14.29
C ILE A 153 -5.36 -0.29 -14.23
N SER A 154 -5.45 1.01 -14.54
CA SER A 154 -6.73 1.73 -14.61
C SER A 154 -7.64 1.14 -15.69
N GLU A 155 -7.14 0.92 -16.89
CA GLU A 155 -7.86 0.26 -17.98
C GLU A 155 -8.31 -1.16 -17.61
N TYR A 156 -7.43 -1.92 -16.95
CA TYR A 156 -7.78 -3.25 -16.46
C TYR A 156 -8.94 -3.18 -15.45
N VAL A 157 -8.91 -2.26 -14.48
CA VAL A 157 -9.97 -2.10 -13.48
C VAL A 157 -11.29 -1.73 -14.15
N PHE A 158 -11.25 -0.84 -15.13
CA PHE A 158 -12.43 -0.47 -15.89
C PHE A 158 -12.98 -1.65 -16.71
N ASN A 159 -12.16 -2.32 -17.47
CA ASN A 159 -12.57 -3.43 -18.35
C ASN A 159 -13.08 -4.65 -17.56
N GLU A 160 -12.48 -4.96 -16.42
CA GLU A 160 -12.81 -6.14 -15.62
C GLU A 160 -14.02 -5.90 -14.69
N TYR A 161 -14.14 -4.68 -14.14
CA TYR A 161 -15.11 -4.40 -13.07
C TYR A 161 -16.10 -3.30 -13.41
N ASN A 162 -15.98 -2.64 -14.57
CA ASN A 162 -16.77 -1.47 -14.98
C ASN A 162 -16.77 -0.38 -13.90
N LYS A 163 -15.59 -0.08 -13.37
CA LYS A 163 -15.39 0.90 -12.30
C LYS A 163 -14.24 1.84 -12.64
N ASP A 164 -14.50 3.14 -12.51
CA ASP A 164 -13.45 4.15 -12.69
C ASP A 164 -12.46 4.12 -11.53
N SER A 165 -11.20 4.38 -11.84
CA SER A 165 -10.13 4.59 -10.88
C SER A 165 -9.40 5.91 -11.14
N ARG A 166 -8.67 6.38 -10.14
CA ARG A 166 -7.81 7.57 -10.27
C ARG A 166 -6.37 7.13 -10.42
N VAL A 167 -5.75 7.49 -11.53
CA VAL A 167 -4.32 7.24 -11.74
C VAL A 167 -3.52 8.24 -10.92
N ILE A 168 -2.71 7.73 -9.99
CA ILE A 168 -1.75 8.51 -9.21
C ILE A 168 -0.42 7.74 -9.25
N ALA A 169 0.43 8.12 -10.20
CA ALA A 169 1.74 7.51 -10.36
C ALA A 169 2.63 7.79 -9.14
N TYR A 170 3.46 6.82 -8.79
CA TYR A 170 4.47 7.03 -7.76
C TYR A 170 5.53 8.00 -8.28
N GLY A 171 5.91 8.97 -7.44
CA GLY A 171 6.99 9.89 -7.76
C GLY A 171 8.33 9.17 -7.89
N GLY A 172 9.11 9.54 -8.91
CA GLY A 172 10.45 9.03 -9.16
C GLY A 172 11.57 9.96 -8.71
N ASP A 173 11.26 11.06 -8.03
CA ASP A 173 12.23 12.12 -7.71
C ASP A 173 13.41 11.63 -6.88
N HIS A 174 13.21 10.60 -6.07
CA HIS A 174 14.26 9.96 -5.29
C HIS A 174 15.27 9.17 -6.14
N ALA A 175 14.91 8.84 -7.38
CA ALA A 175 15.77 8.16 -8.35
C ALA A 175 16.50 9.15 -9.27
N TRP A 176 16.22 10.45 -9.13
CA TRP A 176 16.91 11.48 -9.89
C TRP A 176 18.32 11.65 -9.32
N LEU A 177 19.29 11.02 -9.97
CA LEU A 177 20.71 11.24 -9.72
C LEU A 177 21.11 12.55 -10.43
N ASN A 178 21.72 13.49 -9.71
CA ASN A 178 22.36 14.65 -10.34
C ASN A 178 23.41 14.11 -11.31
N THR A 179 23.21 14.33 -12.60
CA THR A 179 24.07 13.77 -13.67
C THR A 179 25.53 14.21 -13.59
N GLU A 180 25.86 15.23 -12.79
CA GLU A 180 27.23 15.69 -12.57
C GLU A 180 28.09 14.70 -11.75
N ASP A 181 27.47 13.88 -10.90
CA ASP A 181 28.19 12.92 -10.03
C ASP A 181 28.42 11.54 -10.69
N VAL A 182 27.73 11.24 -11.80
CA VAL A 182 27.73 9.89 -12.40
C VAL A 182 28.84 9.71 -13.44
N PHE A 183 29.36 10.79 -14.02
CA PHE A 183 30.33 10.68 -15.12
C PHE A 183 31.80 10.59 -14.71
N THR A 184 32.13 10.66 -13.42
CA THR A 184 33.53 10.72 -12.99
C THR A 184 34.20 9.40 -12.68
N THR A 185 33.50 8.27 -12.55
CA THR A 185 34.17 6.99 -12.32
C THR A 185 33.31 5.77 -12.66
N ARG A 186 33.24 5.36 -13.91
CA ARG A 186 33.20 3.93 -14.28
C ARG A 186 33.30 3.76 -15.80
N ASN A 187 34.40 3.21 -16.28
CA ASN A 187 34.49 2.56 -17.59
C ASN A 187 33.49 1.39 -17.61
N TYR A 188 32.31 1.56 -18.17
CA TYR A 188 31.40 0.47 -18.46
C TYR A 188 31.90 -0.26 -19.72
N LYS A 189 32.29 -1.52 -19.56
CA LYS A 189 32.40 -2.42 -20.70
C LYS A 189 31.00 -2.61 -21.29
N SER A 190 30.92 -2.57 -22.61
CA SER A 190 29.73 -2.42 -23.48
C SER A 190 28.78 -3.61 -23.55
N ASP A 191 28.55 -4.39 -22.50
CA ASP A 191 27.81 -5.65 -22.58
C ASP A 191 26.67 -5.78 -21.54
N TYR A 192 25.95 -4.69 -21.25
CA TYR A 192 24.74 -4.81 -20.43
C TYR A 192 23.50 -4.47 -21.27
N TYR A 193 22.71 -5.49 -21.57
CA TYR A 193 21.34 -5.33 -22.05
C TYR A 193 20.42 -5.07 -20.85
N LEU A 194 19.68 -3.96 -20.90
CA LEU A 194 18.54 -3.73 -20.01
C LEU A 194 17.37 -4.56 -20.53
N SER A 195 16.95 -5.57 -19.79
CA SER A 195 15.71 -6.33 -20.02
C SER A 195 14.62 -5.80 -19.09
#